data_970f6dbdf47db77ec6700f4b17ad01dd
#
_entry.id   970f6dbdf47db77ec6700f4b17ad01dd
#
_cell.length_a   1.000
_cell.length_b   1.000
_cell.length_c   1.000
_cell.angle_alpha   90.00
_cell.angle_beta   90.00
_cell.angle_gamma   90.00
#
_symmetry.space_group_name_H-M   'P 1'
#
loop_
_entity.id
_entity.type
_entity.pdbx_description
1 polymer ?
#
loop_
_entity_poly.entity_id
_entity_poly.type
_entity_poly.pdbx_seq_one_letter_code
_entity_poly.pdbx_strand_id
1 'polypeptide(L)'
;MKRYFRHFSPCYDIDETYHIEELKTESDYVIRELKRLEEEKQKLEKYLAEISNRASEVLQLEYYYFVEVRREINYNNKVNYFAVVKKCVVGDDGKFYNNKKVKTIKSFKFAGKERNQALNKANELMKEYNTKDLRKNF
;
A
#
# COMPACT_ATOMS: atom_id res chain seq x y z
N MET A 1 29.81 -14.59 -19.61
CA MET A 1 29.73 -14.11 -18.20
C MET A 1 28.65 -14.86 -17.45
N LYS A 2 28.96 -15.44 -16.33
CA LYS A 2 27.99 -16.14 -15.47
C LYS A 2 27.12 -15.13 -14.72
N ARG A 3 25.82 -15.41 -14.67
CA ARG A 3 24.85 -14.58 -13.95
C ARG A 3 24.39 -15.32 -12.71
N TYR A 4 24.85 -14.91 -11.56
CA TYR A 4 24.57 -15.58 -10.28
C TYR A 4 23.25 -15.13 -9.64
N PHE A 5 22.82 -13.89 -9.90
CA PHE A 5 21.63 -13.30 -9.30
C PHE A 5 20.75 -12.62 -10.34
N ARG A 6 19.44 -12.56 -10.07
CA ARG A 6 18.45 -11.97 -10.97
C ARG A 6 18.75 -10.50 -11.33
N HIS A 7 19.26 -9.72 -10.37
CA HIS A 7 19.51 -8.28 -10.51
C HIS A 7 20.99 -7.89 -10.36
N PHE A 8 21.84 -8.88 -10.35
CA PHE A 8 23.28 -8.65 -10.22
C PHE A 8 24.00 -9.32 -11.40
N SER A 9 24.83 -8.56 -12.07
CA SER A 9 25.71 -9.07 -13.14
C SER A 9 27.16 -8.78 -12.77
N PRO A 10 28.03 -9.79 -12.66
CA PRO A 10 29.44 -9.58 -12.43
C PRO A 10 30.09 -8.72 -13.50
N CYS A 11 31.05 -7.87 -13.11
CA CYS A 11 31.83 -7.06 -14.05
C CYS A 11 32.86 -7.91 -14.79
N TYR A 12 33.37 -8.96 -14.15
CA TYR A 12 34.41 -9.85 -14.69
C TYR A 12 34.00 -11.31 -14.51
N ASP A 13 34.46 -12.15 -15.45
CA ASP A 13 34.38 -13.58 -15.26
C ASP A 13 35.54 -14.03 -14.37
N ILE A 14 35.27 -14.35 -13.12
CA ILE A 14 36.29 -14.70 -12.13
C ILE A 14 37.04 -15.99 -12.47
N ASP A 15 36.42 -16.90 -13.21
CA ASP A 15 37.06 -18.17 -13.61
C ASP A 15 38.13 -17.96 -14.70
N GLU A 16 38.05 -16.85 -15.46
CA GLU A 16 38.95 -16.53 -16.57
C GLU A 16 39.90 -15.38 -16.26
N THR A 17 39.75 -14.74 -15.08
CA THR A 17 40.55 -13.59 -14.71
C THR A 17 41.85 -14.00 -14.00
N TYR A 18 43.02 -13.59 -14.56
CA TYR A 18 44.33 -13.81 -13.98
C TYR A 18 44.90 -12.55 -13.29
N HIS A 19 44.24 -11.41 -13.42
CA HIS A 19 44.74 -10.14 -12.86
C HIS A 19 44.13 -9.89 -11.47
N ILE A 20 44.97 -9.82 -10.45
CA ILE A 20 44.60 -9.58 -9.06
C ILE A 20 43.81 -8.28 -8.91
N GLU A 21 44.16 -7.24 -9.67
CA GLU A 21 43.48 -5.95 -9.63
C GLU A 21 42.01 -6.03 -10.06
N GLU A 22 41.74 -6.84 -11.09
CA GLU A 22 40.35 -7.06 -11.54
C GLU A 22 39.55 -7.86 -10.51
N LEU A 23 40.15 -8.87 -9.89
CA LEU A 23 39.52 -9.64 -8.83
C LEU A 23 39.23 -8.75 -7.61
N LYS A 24 40.14 -7.85 -7.26
CA LYS A 24 39.93 -6.89 -6.17
C LYS A 24 38.79 -5.93 -6.49
N THR A 25 38.71 -5.41 -7.70
CA THR A 25 37.65 -4.52 -8.14
C THR A 25 36.30 -5.21 -8.06
N GLU A 26 36.20 -6.46 -8.50
CA GLU A 26 34.97 -7.26 -8.41
C GLU A 26 34.58 -7.50 -6.96
N SER A 27 35.54 -7.84 -6.10
CA SER A 27 35.30 -8.01 -4.67
C SER A 27 34.75 -6.74 -4.02
N ASP A 28 35.35 -5.58 -4.30
CA ASP A 28 34.89 -4.30 -3.76
C ASP A 28 33.47 -3.96 -4.22
N TYR A 29 33.15 -4.27 -5.47
CA TYR A 29 31.81 -4.08 -6.02
C TYR A 29 30.78 -4.98 -5.30
N VAL A 30 31.10 -6.25 -5.11
CA VAL A 30 30.21 -7.20 -4.41
C VAL A 30 29.99 -6.77 -2.95
N ILE A 31 31.04 -6.32 -2.27
CA ILE A 31 30.93 -5.83 -0.89
C ILE A 31 30.00 -4.63 -0.80
N ARG A 32 30.10 -3.69 -1.72
CA ARG A 32 29.18 -2.53 -1.76
C ARG A 32 27.75 -2.94 -2.02
N GLU A 33 27.51 -3.90 -2.91
CA GLU A 33 26.16 -4.43 -3.18
C GLU A 33 25.58 -5.16 -1.97
N LEU A 34 26.39 -5.95 -1.27
CA LEU A 34 25.97 -6.61 -0.03
C LEU A 34 25.54 -5.61 1.04
N LYS A 35 26.28 -4.53 1.20
CA LYS A 35 25.97 -3.45 2.14
C LYS A 35 24.65 -2.77 1.78
N ARG A 36 24.45 -2.46 0.48
CA ARG A 36 23.21 -1.85 -0.02
C ARG A 36 22.00 -2.74 0.25
N LEU A 37 22.11 -4.02 -0.03
CA LEU A 37 21.04 -5.00 0.18
C LEU A 37 20.71 -5.17 1.67
N GLU A 38 21.70 -5.13 2.54
CA GLU A 38 21.49 -5.19 3.98
C GLU A 38 20.73 -3.96 4.49
N GLU A 39 21.07 -2.77 4.00
CA GLU A 39 20.35 -1.54 4.34
C GLU A 39 18.89 -1.59 3.87
N GLU A 40 18.64 -2.08 2.66
CA GLU A 40 17.26 -2.27 2.15
C GLU A 40 16.49 -3.29 2.99
N LYS A 41 17.12 -4.40 3.36
CA LYS A 41 16.52 -5.41 4.21
C LYS A 41 16.09 -4.83 5.56
N GLN A 42 16.93 -4.02 6.19
CA GLN A 42 16.60 -3.39 7.46
C GLN A 42 15.42 -2.44 7.34
N LYS A 43 15.33 -1.66 6.26
CA LYS A 43 14.19 -0.79 6.00
C LYS A 43 12.89 -1.57 5.84
N LEU A 44 12.92 -2.68 5.11
CA LEU A 44 11.76 -3.54 4.92
C LEU A 44 11.32 -4.22 6.22
N GLU A 45 12.27 -4.67 7.04
CA GLU A 45 11.98 -5.27 8.35
C GLU A 45 11.32 -4.25 9.28
N LYS A 46 11.80 -3.01 9.28
CA LYS A 46 11.21 -1.91 10.05
C LYS A 46 9.77 -1.62 9.58
N TYR A 47 9.57 -1.56 8.28
CA TYR A 47 8.24 -1.34 7.70
C TYR A 47 7.28 -2.48 8.03
N LEU A 48 7.75 -3.72 7.97
CA LEU A 48 6.96 -4.89 8.37
C LEU A 48 6.53 -4.81 9.85
N ALA A 49 7.43 -4.37 10.73
CA ALA A 49 7.08 -4.16 12.13
C ALA A 49 6.01 -3.08 12.31
N GLU A 50 6.09 -1.99 11.56
CA GLU A 50 5.07 -0.93 11.56
C GLU A 50 3.72 -1.46 11.09
N ILE A 51 3.69 -2.26 10.03
CA ILE A 51 2.47 -2.92 9.52
C ILE A 51 1.88 -3.83 10.59
N SER A 52 2.70 -4.67 11.22
CA SER A 52 2.25 -5.62 12.24
C SER A 52 1.68 -4.92 13.47
N ASN A 53 2.29 -3.82 13.91
CA ASN A 53 1.79 -3.00 15.00
C ASN A 53 0.45 -2.38 14.67
N ARG A 54 0.31 -1.81 13.48
CA ARG A 54 -0.95 -1.23 13.02
C ARG A 54 -2.06 -2.26 12.90
N ALA A 55 -1.73 -3.43 12.39
CA ALA A 55 -2.68 -4.54 12.29
C ALA A 55 -3.19 -4.97 13.66
N SER A 56 -2.31 -5.06 14.65
CA SER A 56 -2.70 -5.39 16.02
C SER A 56 -3.63 -4.34 16.63
N GLU A 57 -3.37 -3.07 16.38
CA GLU A 57 -4.25 -1.97 16.81
C GLU A 57 -5.64 -2.11 16.20
N VAL A 58 -5.72 -2.35 14.88
CA VAL A 58 -7.00 -2.47 14.17
C VAL A 58 -7.79 -3.71 14.64
N LEU A 59 -7.12 -4.83 14.89
CA LEU A 59 -7.77 -6.05 15.37
C LEU A 59 -8.36 -5.92 16.78
N GLN A 60 -7.91 -4.96 17.58
CA GLN A 60 -8.51 -4.64 18.87
C GLN A 60 -9.79 -3.84 18.77
N LEU A 61 -10.08 -3.25 17.60
CA LEU A 61 -11.31 -2.50 17.38
C LEU A 61 -12.48 -3.47 17.11
N GLU A 62 -13.64 -3.20 17.72
CA GLU A 62 -14.87 -3.93 17.38
C GLU A 62 -15.40 -3.52 16.01
N TYR A 63 -15.25 -2.25 15.68
CA TYR A 63 -15.62 -1.68 14.40
C TYR A 63 -14.82 -0.42 14.09
N TYR A 64 -14.82 -0.02 12.83
CA TYR A 64 -14.27 1.27 12.41
C TYR A 64 -15.06 1.83 11.23
N TYR A 65 -14.98 3.14 11.04
CA TYR A 65 -15.58 3.83 9.92
C TYR A 65 -14.51 4.19 8.88
N PHE A 66 -14.89 4.16 7.62
CA PHE A 66 -14.11 4.74 6.54
C PHE A 66 -15.02 5.45 5.56
N VAL A 67 -14.44 6.40 4.83
CA VAL A 67 -15.15 7.17 3.82
C VAL A 67 -14.61 6.78 2.45
N GLU A 68 -15.51 6.55 1.51
CA GLU A 68 -15.18 6.22 0.13
C GLU A 68 -15.74 7.27 -0.80
N VAL A 69 -14.92 7.77 -1.73
CA VAL A 69 -15.39 8.54 -2.87
C VAL A 69 -15.21 7.66 -4.09
N ARG A 70 -16.32 7.36 -4.75
CA ARG A 70 -16.31 6.51 -5.93
C ARG A 70 -16.97 7.20 -7.10
N ARG A 71 -16.53 6.83 -8.30
CA ARG A 71 -17.08 7.25 -9.57
C ARG A 71 -17.88 6.10 -10.16
N GLU A 72 -19.10 6.38 -10.57
CA GLU A 72 -19.95 5.40 -11.27
C GLU A 72 -20.38 5.97 -12.62
N ILE A 73 -20.41 5.11 -13.63
CA ILE A 73 -20.90 5.40 -14.97
C ILE A 73 -22.15 4.54 -15.21
N ASN A 74 -23.31 5.19 -15.45
CA ASN A 74 -24.54 4.46 -15.74
C ASN A 74 -24.65 4.07 -17.24
N TYR A 75 -25.74 3.38 -17.63
CA TYR A 75 -25.92 2.92 -19.02
C TYR A 75 -26.03 4.06 -20.04
N ASN A 76 -26.36 5.27 -19.60
CA ASN A 76 -26.44 6.47 -20.45
C ASN A 76 -25.13 7.22 -20.55
N ASN A 77 -24.01 6.62 -20.12
CA ASN A 77 -22.68 7.21 -20.02
C ASN A 77 -22.63 8.46 -19.13
N LYS A 78 -23.60 8.61 -18.21
CA LYS A 78 -23.54 9.68 -17.21
C LYS A 78 -22.62 9.27 -16.07
N VAL A 79 -21.72 10.16 -15.72
CA VAL A 79 -20.80 10.01 -14.59
C VAL A 79 -21.45 10.62 -13.35
N ASN A 80 -21.44 9.85 -12.25
CA ASN A 80 -21.84 10.34 -10.93
C ASN A 80 -20.72 10.05 -9.95
N TYR A 81 -20.60 10.91 -8.94
CA TYR A 81 -19.71 10.71 -7.81
C TYR A 81 -20.52 10.45 -6.56
N PHE A 82 -20.02 9.56 -5.71
CA PHE A 82 -20.64 9.23 -4.44
C PHE A 82 -19.64 9.44 -3.31
N ALA A 83 -20.07 10.15 -2.29
CA ALA A 83 -19.36 10.19 -1.00
C ALA A 83 -20.12 9.28 -0.03
N VAL A 84 -19.50 8.24 0.44
CA VAL A 84 -20.12 7.17 1.21
C VAL A 84 -19.37 6.94 2.51
N VAL A 85 -20.09 6.86 3.62
CA VAL A 85 -19.53 6.39 4.90
C VAL A 85 -19.89 4.94 5.06
N LYS A 86 -18.90 4.13 5.32
CA LYS A 86 -19.07 2.70 5.59
C LYS A 86 -18.57 2.35 6.98
N LYS A 87 -19.28 1.46 7.64
CA LYS A 87 -18.90 0.85 8.90
C LYS A 87 -18.39 -0.56 8.63
N CYS A 88 -17.19 -0.85 9.07
CA CYS A 88 -16.62 -2.19 8.99
C CYS A 88 -16.60 -2.81 10.37
N VAL A 89 -17.22 -3.96 10.53
CA VAL A 89 -17.16 -4.73 11.75
C VAL A 89 -16.02 -5.72 11.64
N VAL A 90 -15.12 -5.69 12.60
CA VAL A 90 -13.93 -6.56 12.62
C VAL A 90 -14.34 -7.93 13.16
N GLY A 91 -14.03 -8.99 12.42
CA GLY A 91 -14.32 -10.36 12.84
C GLY A 91 -13.26 -10.93 13.78
N ASP A 92 -13.67 -11.91 14.58
CA ASP A 92 -12.84 -12.55 15.63
C ASP A 92 -11.91 -13.66 15.13
N ASP A 93 -11.81 -13.91 13.84
CA ASP A 93 -11.04 -15.05 13.31
C ASP A 93 -9.54 -14.85 13.26
N GLY A 94 -9.04 -13.69 13.68
CA GLY A 94 -7.61 -13.35 13.71
C GLY A 94 -6.95 -13.20 12.35
N LYS A 95 -7.71 -13.25 11.26
CA LYS A 95 -7.20 -13.08 9.90
C LYS A 95 -7.52 -11.68 9.37
N PHE A 96 -6.55 -11.07 8.71
CA PHE A 96 -6.64 -9.70 8.21
C PHE A 96 -7.83 -9.42 7.29
N TYR A 97 -8.32 -10.41 6.56
CA TYR A 97 -9.26 -10.21 5.47
C TYR A 97 -10.55 -11.00 5.58
N ASN A 98 -10.68 -11.85 6.58
CA ASN A 98 -11.87 -12.72 6.71
C ASN A 98 -12.88 -12.13 7.69
N ASN A 99 -14.16 -12.36 7.39
CA ASN A 99 -15.32 -11.98 8.20
C ASN A 99 -15.52 -10.48 8.42
N LYS A 100 -15.05 -9.66 7.50
CA LYS A 100 -15.39 -8.25 7.50
C LYS A 100 -16.82 -8.07 7.01
N LYS A 101 -17.68 -7.55 7.87
CA LYS A 101 -19.01 -7.09 7.48
C LYS A 101 -18.96 -5.59 7.25
N VAL A 102 -19.14 -5.18 6.00
CA VAL A 102 -19.16 -3.78 5.62
C VAL A 102 -20.58 -3.34 5.38
N LYS A 103 -21.00 -2.28 6.07
CA LYS A 103 -22.33 -1.72 5.95
C LYS A 103 -22.24 -0.24 5.58
N THR A 104 -23.01 0.17 4.57
CA THR A 104 -23.16 1.57 4.21
C THR A 104 -24.04 2.29 5.24
N ILE A 105 -23.52 3.36 5.83
CA ILE A 105 -24.23 4.16 6.83
C ILE A 105 -24.92 5.36 6.16
N LYS A 106 -24.19 6.12 5.35
CA LYS A 106 -24.71 7.25 4.60
C LYS A 106 -24.12 7.27 3.20
N SER A 107 -24.87 7.72 2.23
CA SER A 107 -24.43 7.87 0.85
C SER A 107 -24.97 9.18 0.28
N PHE A 108 -24.11 9.95 -0.37
CA PHE A 108 -24.44 11.22 -1.02
C PHE A 108 -24.03 11.15 -2.48
N LYS A 109 -24.96 11.50 -3.37
CA LYS A 109 -24.77 11.47 -4.82
C LYS A 109 -24.48 12.87 -5.34
N PHE A 110 -23.52 12.98 -6.23
CA PHE A 110 -23.12 14.22 -6.92
C PHE A 110 -23.02 13.97 -8.42
N ALA A 111 -23.43 14.96 -9.22
CA ALA A 111 -23.28 14.89 -10.68
C ALA A 111 -21.79 14.90 -11.08
N GLY A 112 -21.49 14.50 -12.31
CA GLY A 112 -20.12 14.41 -12.80
C GLY A 112 -19.34 15.73 -12.78
N LYS A 113 -20.04 16.87 -12.82
CA LYS A 113 -19.44 18.21 -12.69
C LYS A 113 -19.07 18.58 -11.26
N GLU A 114 -19.52 17.81 -10.27
CA GLU A 114 -19.46 18.13 -8.86
C GLU A 114 -18.44 17.26 -8.11
N ARG A 115 -17.40 16.81 -8.78
CA ARG A 115 -16.34 15.99 -8.19
C ARG A 115 -15.76 16.63 -6.93
N ASN A 116 -15.48 17.93 -6.98
CA ASN A 116 -14.90 18.64 -5.82
C ASN A 116 -15.89 18.73 -4.66
N GLN A 117 -17.18 18.82 -4.93
CA GLN A 117 -18.22 18.78 -3.91
C GLN A 117 -18.28 17.41 -3.22
N ALA A 118 -18.14 16.34 -3.99
CA ALA A 118 -18.05 14.98 -3.44
C ALA A 118 -16.84 14.82 -2.52
N LEU A 119 -15.68 15.34 -2.91
CA LEU A 119 -14.47 15.33 -2.10
C LEU A 119 -14.63 16.17 -0.83
N ASN A 120 -15.23 17.35 -0.93
CA ASN A 120 -15.52 18.19 0.23
C ASN A 120 -16.48 17.51 1.20
N LYS A 121 -17.52 16.86 0.68
CA LYS A 121 -18.45 16.09 1.50
C LYS A 121 -17.76 14.93 2.19
N ALA A 122 -16.86 14.25 1.50
CA ALA A 122 -16.06 13.18 2.10
C ALA A 122 -15.22 13.69 3.27
N ASN A 123 -14.61 14.86 3.14
CA ASN A 123 -13.85 15.48 4.23
C ASN A 123 -14.74 15.84 5.44
N GLU A 124 -15.95 16.34 5.20
CA GLU A 124 -16.93 16.58 6.27
C GLU A 124 -17.31 15.30 6.99
N LEU A 125 -17.56 14.22 6.25
CA LEU A 125 -17.90 12.92 6.80
C LEU A 125 -16.75 12.31 7.61
N MET A 126 -15.52 12.50 7.16
CA MET A 126 -14.34 12.06 7.90
C MET A 126 -14.25 12.74 9.28
N LYS A 127 -14.58 14.02 9.36
CA LYS A 127 -14.64 14.76 10.63
C LYS A 127 -15.80 14.31 11.50
N GLU A 128 -16.99 14.14 10.89
CA GLU A 128 -18.20 13.70 11.61
C GLU A 128 -18.02 12.33 12.26
N TYR A 129 -17.41 11.39 11.55
CA TYR A 129 -17.17 10.03 12.04
C TYR A 129 -15.80 9.82 12.67
N ASN A 130 -15.03 10.87 12.83
CA ASN A 130 -13.69 10.84 13.43
C ASN A 130 -12.79 9.75 12.84
N THR A 131 -12.73 9.71 11.50
CA THR A 131 -11.88 8.77 10.76
C THR A 131 -10.91 9.52 9.87
N LYS A 132 -9.74 8.92 9.64
CA LYS A 132 -8.73 9.40 8.68
C LYS A 132 -8.65 8.50 7.45
N ASP A 133 -9.45 7.44 7.40
CA ASP A 133 -9.44 6.48 6.29
C ASP A 133 -10.34 6.98 5.17
N LEU A 134 -9.72 7.55 4.15
CA LEU A 134 -10.37 8.01 2.92
C LEU A 134 -9.91 7.15 1.75
N ARG A 135 -10.87 6.52 1.09
CA ARG A 135 -10.62 5.68 -0.10
C ARG A 135 -11.16 6.36 -1.34
N LYS A 136 -10.31 6.56 -2.32
CA LYS A 136 -10.65 7.19 -3.60
C LYS A 136 -10.66 6.12 -4.68
N ASN A 137 -11.85 5.80 -5.20
CA ASN A 137 -12.07 4.79 -6.23
C ASN A 137 -12.63 5.45 -7.51
N PHE A 138 -11.75 6.19 -8.19
CA PHE A 138 -12.09 6.84 -9.45
C PHE A 138 -10.91 7.06 -10.38
#